data_829e90f07c24d5b8e0aeea9ac0d45795
#
_entry.id   829e90f07c24d5b8e0aeea9ac0d45795
#
_cell.length_a   1.000
_cell.length_b   1.000
_cell.length_c   1.000
_cell.angle_alpha   90.00
_cell.angle_beta   90.00
_cell.angle_gamma   90.00
#
_symmetry.space_group_name_H-M   'P 1'
#
loop_
_entity.id
_entity.type
_entity.pdbx_description
1 polymer ?
#
loop_
_entity_poly.entity_id
_entity_poly.type
_entity_poly.pdbx_seq_one_letter_code
_entity_poly.pdbx_strand_id
1 'polypeptide(L)'
;MDQNLRSSLQTSTFYYFLISVVLVTIAQLTTMSVIVTNDISGKEGVVAASVIGPALIGAFGIMRLMTNMEYLVKDMDDSMKATHYGKGVSAIPFAVLKTVFALVFVIIAIVQLMAIY
;
A
#
# COMPACT_ATOMS: atom_id res chain seq x y z
N MET A 1 8.52 4.16 -24.63
CA MET A 1 7.17 3.62 -24.37
C MET A 1 6.14 4.50 -25.05
N ASP A 2 5.16 3.91 -25.72
CA ASP A 2 4.06 4.63 -26.31
C ASP A 2 3.26 5.39 -25.23
N GLN A 3 2.88 6.63 -25.51
CA GLN A 3 2.18 7.49 -24.54
C GLN A 3 0.80 6.94 -24.16
N ASN A 4 0.08 6.33 -25.10
CA ASN A 4 -1.20 5.72 -24.80
C ASN A 4 -1.06 4.51 -23.87
N LEU A 5 -0.08 3.66 -24.14
CA LEU A 5 0.24 2.52 -23.29
C LEU A 5 0.69 2.98 -21.91
N ARG A 6 1.54 3.98 -21.85
CA ARG A 6 2.03 4.55 -20.59
C ARG A 6 0.89 5.12 -19.76
N SER A 7 -0.01 5.89 -20.36
CA SER A 7 -1.17 6.46 -19.65
C SER A 7 -2.09 5.37 -19.13
N SER A 8 -2.32 4.32 -19.92
CA SER A 8 -3.12 3.18 -19.51
C SER A 8 -2.50 2.45 -18.32
N LEU A 9 -1.20 2.19 -18.36
CA LEU A 9 -0.47 1.55 -17.27
C LEU A 9 -0.46 2.42 -16.01
N GLN A 10 -0.31 3.72 -16.15
CA GLN A 10 -0.34 4.65 -15.03
C GLN A 10 -1.68 4.65 -14.33
N THR A 11 -2.77 4.71 -15.08
CA THR A 11 -4.14 4.66 -14.56
C THR A 11 -4.38 3.34 -13.84
N SER A 12 -4.04 2.21 -14.48
CA SER A 12 -4.22 0.88 -13.89
C SER A 12 -3.42 0.72 -12.60
N THR A 13 -2.17 1.14 -12.59
CA THR A 13 -1.30 1.04 -11.42
C THR A 13 -1.84 1.89 -10.26
N PHE A 14 -2.34 3.09 -10.56
CA PHE A 14 -2.93 3.96 -9.55
C PHE A 14 -4.20 3.34 -8.95
N TYR A 15 -5.08 2.76 -9.78
CA TYR A 15 -6.27 2.06 -9.30
C TYR A 15 -5.92 0.87 -8.42
N TYR A 16 -4.95 0.05 -8.83
CA TYR A 16 -4.51 -1.09 -8.02
C TYR A 16 -3.92 -0.64 -6.69
N PHE A 17 -3.18 0.45 -6.69
CA PHE A 17 -2.65 1.04 -5.46
C PHE A 17 -3.78 1.43 -4.51
N LEU A 18 -4.78 2.19 -4.99
CA LEU A 18 -5.92 2.61 -4.18
C LEU A 18 -6.73 1.43 -3.65
N ILE A 19 -7.01 0.46 -4.51
CA ILE A 19 -7.76 -0.75 -4.11
C ILE A 19 -6.98 -1.52 -3.04
N SER A 20 -5.69 -1.70 -3.21
CA SER A 20 -4.85 -2.40 -2.25
C SER A 20 -4.83 -1.70 -0.90
N VAL A 21 -4.67 -0.38 -0.87
CA VAL A 21 -4.69 0.41 0.36
C VAL A 21 -6.03 0.27 1.07
N VAL A 22 -7.14 0.39 0.34
CA VAL A 22 -8.49 0.29 0.91
C VAL A 22 -8.74 -1.12 1.47
N LEU A 23 -8.41 -2.16 0.71
CA LEU A 23 -8.66 -3.55 1.15
C LEU A 23 -7.83 -3.92 2.37
N VAL A 24 -6.56 -3.56 2.40
CA VAL A 24 -5.70 -3.84 3.55
C VAL A 24 -6.14 -3.05 4.77
N THR A 25 -6.54 -1.80 4.59
CA THR A 25 -7.06 -0.96 5.68
C THR A 25 -8.34 -1.55 6.25
N ILE A 26 -9.28 -1.98 5.41
CA ILE A 26 -10.52 -2.63 5.85
C ILE A 26 -10.19 -3.91 6.62
N ALA A 27 -9.28 -4.75 6.11
CA ALA A 27 -8.88 -5.96 6.78
C ALA A 27 -8.29 -5.68 8.16
N GLN A 28 -7.41 -4.69 8.27
CA GLN A 28 -6.81 -4.32 9.56
C GLN A 28 -7.84 -3.76 10.54
N LEU A 29 -8.75 -2.91 10.08
CA LEU A 29 -9.80 -2.35 10.92
C LEU A 29 -10.78 -3.43 11.38
N THR A 30 -11.12 -4.39 10.52
CA THR A 30 -11.98 -5.52 10.88
C THR A 30 -11.34 -6.38 11.97
N THR A 31 -10.08 -6.73 11.80
CA THR A 31 -9.33 -7.52 12.79
C THR A 31 -9.22 -6.76 14.11
N MET A 32 -8.94 -5.45 14.05
CA MET A 32 -8.87 -4.59 15.23
C MET A 32 -10.19 -4.59 15.98
N SER A 33 -11.32 -4.48 15.28
CA SER A 33 -12.66 -4.54 15.88
C SER A 33 -12.89 -5.87 16.57
N VAL A 34 -12.49 -6.98 15.96
CA VAL A 34 -12.61 -8.31 16.57
C VAL A 34 -11.80 -8.39 17.87
N ILE A 35 -10.55 -7.93 17.85
CA ILE A 35 -9.67 -7.97 19.03
C ILE A 35 -10.27 -7.16 20.18
N VAL A 36 -10.82 -5.98 19.90
CA VAL A 36 -11.30 -5.04 20.92
C VAL A 36 -12.66 -5.46 21.50
N THR A 37 -13.54 -6.07 20.67
CA THR A 37 -14.93 -6.30 21.05
C THR A 37 -15.27 -7.74 21.40
N ASN A 38 -14.35 -8.70 21.18
CA ASN A 38 -14.63 -10.12 21.40
C ASN A 38 -13.59 -10.74 22.34
N ASP A 39 -14.01 -11.81 23.01
CA ASP A 39 -13.09 -12.69 23.73
C ASP A 39 -12.44 -13.64 22.73
N ILE A 40 -11.13 -13.49 22.54
CA ILE A 40 -10.33 -14.29 21.60
C ILE A 40 -9.55 -15.42 22.28
N SER A 41 -9.83 -15.69 23.54
CA SER A 41 -9.14 -16.73 24.32
C SER A 41 -9.23 -18.08 23.61
N GLY A 42 -8.10 -18.74 23.41
CA GLY A 42 -7.99 -19.99 22.69
C GLY A 42 -7.95 -19.84 21.18
N LYS A 43 -8.07 -18.62 20.65
CA LYS A 43 -8.10 -18.33 19.20
C LYS A 43 -6.99 -17.36 18.79
N GLU A 44 -6.03 -17.12 19.68
CA GLU A 44 -4.98 -16.11 19.46
C GLU A 44 -4.18 -16.37 18.18
N GLY A 45 -3.88 -17.63 17.89
CA GLY A 45 -3.13 -17.98 16.69
C GLY A 45 -3.88 -17.65 15.40
N VAL A 46 -5.20 -17.90 15.37
CA VAL A 46 -6.04 -17.59 14.19
C VAL A 46 -6.11 -16.08 14.00
N VAL A 47 -6.34 -15.32 15.07
CA VAL A 47 -6.42 -13.87 15.01
C VAL A 47 -5.06 -13.28 14.62
N ALA A 48 -3.96 -13.81 15.15
CA ALA A 48 -2.61 -13.38 14.78
C ALA A 48 -2.34 -13.61 13.27
N ALA A 49 -2.78 -14.71 12.70
CA ALA A 49 -2.67 -14.96 11.27
C ALA A 49 -3.44 -13.91 10.46
N SER A 50 -4.63 -13.52 10.93
CA SER A 50 -5.43 -12.47 10.30
C SER A 50 -4.77 -11.09 10.37
N VAL A 51 -3.89 -10.87 11.34
CA VAL A 51 -3.09 -9.65 11.46
C VAL A 51 -1.91 -9.69 10.48
N ILE A 52 -1.16 -10.77 10.51
CA ILE A 52 0.10 -10.89 9.76
C ILE A 52 -0.13 -10.95 8.25
N GLY A 53 -1.12 -11.72 7.79
CA GLY A 53 -1.39 -11.91 6.36
C GLY A 53 -1.61 -10.60 5.60
N PRO A 54 -2.65 -9.84 5.95
CA PRO A 54 -2.90 -8.55 5.27
C PRO A 54 -1.74 -7.55 5.40
N ALA A 55 -1.05 -7.53 6.53
CA ALA A 55 0.07 -6.62 6.74
C ALA A 55 1.23 -6.92 5.78
N LEU A 56 1.59 -8.19 5.60
CA LEU A 56 2.65 -8.59 4.69
C LEU A 56 2.25 -8.34 3.23
N ILE A 57 1.05 -8.74 2.85
CA ILE A 57 0.54 -8.52 1.49
C ILE A 57 0.46 -7.03 1.21
N GLY A 58 -0.05 -6.25 2.16
CA GLY A 58 -0.14 -4.80 2.03
C GLY A 58 1.23 -4.14 1.90
N ALA A 59 2.16 -4.45 2.79
CA ALA A 59 3.50 -3.85 2.77
C ALA A 59 4.22 -4.15 1.45
N PHE A 60 4.31 -5.43 1.05
CA PHE A 60 5.00 -5.81 -0.18
C PHE A 60 4.25 -5.33 -1.43
N GLY A 61 2.92 -5.45 -1.44
CA GLY A 61 2.10 -5.00 -2.57
C GLY A 61 2.21 -3.50 -2.81
N ILE A 62 2.14 -2.71 -1.76
CA ILE A 62 2.28 -1.25 -1.85
C ILE A 62 3.68 -0.88 -2.33
N MET A 63 4.71 -1.51 -1.81
CA MET A 63 6.09 -1.25 -2.26
C MET A 63 6.24 -1.56 -3.75
N ARG A 64 5.68 -2.66 -4.22
CA ARG A 64 5.76 -3.04 -5.64
C ARG A 64 4.98 -2.07 -6.52
N LEU A 65 3.77 -1.70 -6.12
CA LEU A 65 2.93 -0.77 -6.89
C LEU A 65 3.57 0.62 -6.96
N MET A 66 4.13 1.11 -5.87
CA MET A 66 4.83 2.40 -5.87
C MET A 66 6.10 2.37 -6.70
N THR A 67 6.82 1.25 -6.71
CA THR A 67 7.97 1.07 -7.59
C THR A 67 7.56 1.12 -9.06
N ASN A 68 6.43 0.49 -9.41
CA ASN A 68 5.89 0.55 -10.77
C ASN A 68 5.49 1.98 -11.16
N MET A 69 4.89 2.73 -10.24
CA MET A 69 4.55 4.14 -10.47
C MET A 69 5.81 4.98 -10.70
N GLU A 70 6.86 4.74 -9.92
CA GLU A 70 8.14 5.40 -10.09
C GLU A 70 8.73 5.14 -11.47
N TYR A 71 8.69 3.89 -11.95
CA TYR A 71 9.17 3.55 -13.29
C TYR A 71 8.37 4.27 -14.39
N LEU A 72 7.04 4.34 -14.23
CA LEU A 72 6.19 5.05 -15.19
C LEU A 72 6.52 6.55 -15.23
N VAL A 73 6.86 7.14 -14.10
CA VAL A 73 7.28 8.55 -14.04
C VAL A 73 8.63 8.73 -14.74
N LYS A 74 9.58 7.82 -14.51
CA LYS A 74 10.89 7.88 -15.16
C LYS A 74 10.82 7.72 -16.67
N ASP A 75 9.80 7.02 -17.16
CA ASP A 75 9.60 6.78 -18.61
C ASP A 75 8.82 7.90 -19.31
N MET A 76 8.46 8.98 -18.62
CA MET A 76 7.83 10.13 -19.26
C MET A 76 8.78 10.77 -20.27
N ASP A 77 8.22 11.19 -21.42
CA ASP A 77 8.98 11.97 -22.40
C ASP A 77 9.20 13.42 -21.91
N ASP A 78 10.05 14.15 -22.63
CA ASP A 78 10.42 15.52 -22.22
C ASP A 78 9.24 16.48 -22.27
N SER A 79 8.33 16.31 -23.23
CA SER A 79 7.14 17.17 -23.32
C SER A 79 6.20 16.95 -22.15
N MET A 80 6.02 15.72 -21.70
CA MET A 80 5.21 15.40 -20.54
C MET A 80 5.85 15.90 -19.25
N LYS A 81 7.19 15.74 -19.10
CA LYS A 81 7.93 16.24 -17.93
C LYS A 81 7.84 17.74 -17.77
N ALA A 82 7.67 18.49 -18.86
CA ALA A 82 7.57 19.94 -18.84
C ALA A 82 6.21 20.44 -18.37
N THR A 83 5.18 19.60 -18.31
CA THR A 83 3.86 19.97 -17.81
C THR A 83 3.85 20.13 -16.30
N HIS A 84 2.84 20.82 -15.76
CA HIS A 84 2.66 20.91 -14.30
C HIS A 84 2.49 19.54 -13.67
N TYR A 85 1.72 18.66 -14.31
CA TYR A 85 1.55 17.28 -13.87
C TYR A 85 2.88 16.53 -13.83
N GLY A 86 3.66 16.61 -14.92
CA GLY A 86 4.96 15.95 -15.02
C GLY A 86 5.95 16.44 -13.95
N LYS A 87 6.00 17.75 -13.71
CA LYS A 87 6.83 18.32 -12.64
C LYS A 87 6.39 17.85 -11.27
N GLY A 88 5.07 17.81 -11.02
CA GLY A 88 4.51 17.37 -9.76
C GLY A 88 4.84 15.92 -9.46
N VAL A 89 4.56 14.99 -10.40
CA VAL A 89 4.83 13.56 -10.19
C VAL A 89 6.32 13.26 -10.14
N SER A 90 7.16 13.99 -10.88
CA SER A 90 8.61 13.81 -10.82
C SER A 90 9.20 14.23 -9.48
N ALA A 91 8.53 15.13 -8.76
CA ALA A 91 8.96 15.59 -7.45
C ALA A 91 8.52 14.66 -6.31
N ILE A 92 7.66 13.69 -6.57
CA ILE A 92 7.19 12.75 -5.54
C ILE A 92 8.35 11.88 -5.05
N PRO A 93 8.62 11.86 -3.72
CA PRO A 93 9.68 11.02 -3.17
C PRO A 93 9.19 9.58 -2.99
N PHE A 94 9.11 8.81 -4.07
CA PHE A 94 8.55 7.45 -4.05
C PHE A 94 9.27 6.52 -3.06
N ALA A 95 10.59 6.64 -2.94
CA ALA A 95 11.35 5.82 -1.99
C ALA A 95 10.92 6.08 -0.54
N VAL A 96 10.68 7.34 -0.19
CA VAL A 96 10.20 7.73 1.14
C VAL A 96 8.77 7.28 1.34
N LEU A 97 7.88 7.54 0.38
CA LEU A 97 6.46 7.22 0.50
C LEU A 97 6.22 5.72 0.61
N LYS A 98 6.86 4.90 -0.21
CA LYS A 98 6.67 3.45 -0.12
C LYS A 98 7.14 2.89 1.22
N THR A 99 8.22 3.44 1.76
CA THR A 99 8.72 3.05 3.09
C THR A 99 7.71 3.46 4.17
N VAL A 100 7.18 4.68 4.11
CA VAL A 100 6.17 5.16 5.07
C VAL A 100 4.92 4.31 5.04
N PHE A 101 4.36 4.03 3.85
CA PHE A 101 3.18 3.18 3.74
C PHE A 101 3.40 1.77 4.27
N ALA A 102 4.53 1.16 3.91
CA ALA A 102 4.87 -0.17 4.40
C ALA A 102 5.00 -0.18 5.92
N LEU A 103 5.66 0.82 6.50
CA LEU A 103 5.82 0.94 7.94
C LEU A 103 4.49 1.15 8.66
N VAL A 104 3.55 1.93 8.10
CA VAL A 104 2.24 2.12 8.70
C VAL A 104 1.52 0.78 8.87
N PHE A 105 1.47 -0.05 7.81
CA PHE A 105 0.83 -1.35 7.89
C PHE A 105 1.52 -2.29 8.87
N VAL A 106 2.84 -2.29 8.90
CA VAL A 106 3.62 -3.12 9.83
C VAL A 106 3.43 -2.67 11.27
N ILE A 107 3.44 -1.37 11.53
CA ILE A 107 3.24 -0.83 12.88
C ILE A 107 1.84 -1.16 13.40
N ILE A 108 0.81 -1.02 12.57
CA ILE A 108 -0.56 -1.40 12.95
C ILE A 108 -0.60 -2.89 13.30
N ALA A 109 0.04 -3.75 12.52
CA ALA A 109 0.12 -5.18 12.79
C ALA A 109 0.82 -5.48 14.12
N ILE A 110 1.91 -4.80 14.41
CA ILE A 110 2.66 -4.97 15.67
C ILE A 110 1.76 -4.59 16.85
N VAL A 111 1.07 -3.45 16.78
CA VAL A 111 0.16 -3.01 17.85
C VAL A 111 -0.95 -4.03 18.05
N GLN A 112 -1.52 -4.57 16.98
CA GLN A 112 -2.56 -5.60 17.04
C GLN A 112 -2.04 -6.89 17.69
N LEU A 113 -0.82 -7.33 17.33
CA LEU A 113 -0.20 -8.51 17.95
C LEU A 113 0.07 -8.30 19.44
N MET A 114 0.47 -7.10 19.82
CA MET A 114 0.66 -6.77 21.25
C MET A 114 -0.67 -6.82 22.02
N ALA A 115 -1.78 -6.46 21.38
CA ALA A 115 -3.10 -6.53 22.00
C ALA A 115 -3.62 -7.97 22.12
N ILE A 116 -3.17 -8.88 21.23
CA ILE A 116 -3.52 -10.30 21.28
C ILE A 116 -2.78 -11.02 22.42
N TYR A 117 -1.51 -10.70 22.60
CA TYR A 117 -0.63 -11.34 23.55
C TYR A 117 -0.22 -10.39 24.66
#